data_10e6263ea11984ed38a2081688feae6b
#
_entry.id   10e6263ea11984ed38a2081688feae6b
#
_cell.length_a   1.000
_cell.length_b   1.000
_cell.length_c   1.000
_cell.angle_alpha   90.00
_cell.angle_beta   90.00
_cell.angle_gamma   90.00
#
_symmetry.space_group_name_H-M   'P 1'
#
loop_
_entity.id
_entity.type
_entity.pdbx_description
1 polymer ?
#
loop_
_entity_poly.entity_id
_entity_poly.type
_entity_poly.pdbx_seq_one_letter_code
_entity_poly.pdbx_strand_id
1 'polypeptide(L)'
;MFLIPGSGSTLRVNGRAEVSAAPDLLASFKIDGKAPRTVIVMTVDEIYFQCARAIVRSDLWNPDKRADPKTLPTPGQILAEMSENTVGGEQYDREWPERARQTMW
;
A
#
# COMPACT_ATOMS: atom_id res chain seq x y z
N MET A 1 -10.48 2.74 -0.96
CA MET A 1 -10.69 4.07 -0.36
C MET A 1 -9.39 4.85 -0.47
N PHE A 2 -9.49 6.10 -0.89
CA PHE A 2 -8.33 7.00 -1.05
C PHE A 2 -8.35 8.04 0.06
N LEU A 3 -7.23 8.17 0.74
CA LEU A 3 -6.97 9.20 1.74
C LEU A 3 -6.08 10.27 1.09
N ILE A 4 -6.47 11.54 1.25
CA ILE A 4 -5.69 12.66 0.73
C ILE A 4 -4.89 13.23 1.90
N PRO A 5 -3.55 13.14 1.89
CA PRO A 5 -2.74 13.64 2.99
C PRO A 5 -3.06 15.11 3.35
N GLY A 6 -3.28 15.35 4.63
CA GLY A 6 -3.65 16.68 5.14
C GLY A 6 -5.12 17.07 4.97
N SER A 7 -5.92 16.29 4.21
CA SER A 7 -7.35 16.57 4.00
C SER A 7 -8.23 15.76 4.95
N GLY A 8 -9.34 16.33 5.40
CA GLY A 8 -10.41 15.61 6.09
C GLY A 8 -11.30 14.79 5.16
N SER A 9 -11.19 14.98 3.85
CA SER A 9 -12.02 14.27 2.88
C SER A 9 -11.37 12.98 2.42
N THR A 10 -12.18 11.94 2.25
CA THR A 10 -11.76 10.67 1.66
C THR A 10 -12.67 10.32 0.49
N LEU A 11 -12.10 9.70 -0.53
CA LEU A 11 -12.84 9.20 -1.67
C LEU A 11 -12.95 7.68 -1.59
N ARG A 12 -14.15 7.17 -1.74
CA ARG A 12 -14.39 5.74 -1.86
C ARG A 12 -14.84 5.41 -3.28
N VAL A 13 -14.19 4.41 -3.85
CA VAL A 13 -14.54 3.83 -5.14
C VAL A 13 -14.89 2.37 -4.88
N ASN A 14 -16.07 1.95 -5.28
CA ASN A 14 -16.53 0.57 -5.22
C ASN A 14 -16.74 0.06 -6.65
N GLY A 15 -16.51 -1.21 -6.86
CA GLY A 15 -16.65 -1.83 -8.17
C GLY A 15 -16.08 -3.23 -8.20
N ARG A 16 -15.93 -3.74 -9.41
CA ARG A 16 -15.31 -5.04 -9.69
C ARG A 16 -13.89 -4.82 -10.14
N ALA A 17 -12.96 -5.56 -9.56
CA ALA A 17 -11.55 -5.46 -9.90
C ALA A 17 -11.04 -6.77 -10.50
N GLU A 18 -10.19 -6.66 -11.51
CA GLU A 18 -9.45 -7.76 -12.09
C GLU A 18 -7.96 -7.43 -12.15
N VAL A 19 -7.12 -8.45 -12.10
CA VAL A 19 -5.67 -8.31 -12.28
C VAL A 19 -5.34 -8.60 -13.74
N SER A 20 -4.68 -7.65 -14.39
CA SER A 20 -4.28 -7.76 -15.80
C SER A 20 -2.76 -7.74 -15.93
N ALA A 21 -2.25 -8.58 -16.83
CA ALA A 21 -0.86 -8.59 -17.29
C ALA A 21 -0.76 -8.29 -18.80
N ALA A 22 -1.76 -7.65 -19.38
CA ALA A 22 -1.76 -7.30 -20.81
C ALA A 22 -0.59 -6.37 -21.15
N PRO A 23 0.28 -6.71 -22.12
CA PRO A 23 1.52 -5.99 -22.40
C PRO A 23 1.34 -4.50 -22.67
N ASP A 24 0.33 -4.12 -23.45
CA ASP A 24 0.07 -2.73 -23.80
C ASP A 24 -0.37 -1.92 -22.58
N LEU A 25 -1.18 -2.54 -21.71
CA LEU A 25 -1.60 -1.94 -20.47
C LEU A 25 -0.42 -1.75 -19.51
N LEU A 26 0.43 -2.76 -19.35
CA LEU A 26 1.65 -2.64 -18.54
C LEU A 26 2.58 -1.55 -19.08
N ALA A 27 2.72 -1.46 -20.40
CA ALA A 27 3.58 -0.47 -21.05
C ALA A 27 3.13 0.97 -20.78
N SER A 28 1.81 1.21 -20.64
CA SER A 28 1.25 2.55 -20.35
C SER A 28 1.57 3.06 -18.94
N PHE A 29 1.98 2.18 -18.03
CA PHE A 29 2.36 2.49 -16.64
C PHE A 29 3.87 2.47 -16.39
N LYS A 30 4.69 2.53 -17.43
CA LYS A 30 6.14 2.59 -17.25
C LYS A 30 6.59 3.85 -16.51
N ILE A 31 7.47 3.65 -15.53
CA ILE A 31 8.18 4.72 -14.82
C ILE A 31 9.68 4.43 -14.96
N ASP A 32 10.45 5.39 -15.44
CA ASP A 32 11.90 5.24 -15.68
C ASP A 32 12.28 3.98 -16.48
N GLY A 33 11.46 3.66 -17.50
CA GLY A 33 11.66 2.50 -18.37
C GLY A 33 11.21 1.16 -17.79
N LYS A 34 10.83 1.10 -16.53
CA LYS A 34 10.36 -0.12 -15.86
C LYS A 34 8.83 -0.19 -15.89
N ALA A 35 8.27 -1.32 -16.32
CA ALA A 35 6.85 -1.58 -16.29
C ALA A 35 6.46 -2.38 -15.03
N PRO A 36 5.24 -2.20 -14.48
CA PRO A 36 4.73 -3.08 -13.44
C PRO A 36 4.56 -4.50 -13.98
N ARG A 37 4.52 -5.49 -13.07
CA ARG A 37 4.23 -6.88 -13.46
C ARG A 37 2.76 -7.13 -13.72
N THR A 38 1.91 -6.40 -13.05
CA THR A 38 0.45 -6.49 -13.16
C THR A 38 -0.17 -5.12 -12.92
N VAL A 39 -1.38 -4.93 -13.44
CA VAL A 39 -2.23 -3.75 -13.20
C VAL A 39 -3.57 -4.23 -12.67
N ILE A 40 -4.09 -3.54 -11.68
CA ILE A 40 -5.47 -3.75 -11.22
C ILE A 40 -6.37 -2.83 -12.03
N VAL A 41 -7.29 -3.43 -12.80
CA VAL A 41 -8.32 -2.72 -13.55
C VAL A 41 -9.61 -2.78 -12.75
N MET A 42 -10.21 -1.64 -12.46
CA MET A 42 -11.46 -1.56 -11.72
C MET A 42 -12.56 -1.00 -12.60
N THR A 43 -13.60 -1.80 -12.81
CA THR A 43 -14.89 -1.30 -13.33
C THR A 43 -15.65 -0.67 -12.18
N VAL A 44 -15.85 0.64 -12.25
CA VAL A 44 -16.42 1.41 -11.16
C VAL A 44 -17.93 1.36 -11.19
N ASP A 45 -18.56 0.91 -10.09
CA ASP A 45 -20.01 0.93 -9.90
C ASP A 45 -20.44 2.19 -9.16
N GLU A 46 -19.65 2.63 -8.15
CA GLU A 46 -19.99 3.79 -7.32
C GLU A 46 -18.74 4.60 -6.95
N ILE A 47 -18.89 5.91 -6.91
CA ILE A 47 -17.91 6.83 -6.34
C ILE A 47 -18.63 7.78 -5.38
N TYR A 48 -18.10 7.91 -4.16
CA TYR A 48 -18.60 8.89 -3.21
C TYR A 48 -17.52 9.35 -2.24
N PHE A 49 -17.69 10.55 -1.70
CA PHE A 49 -16.86 11.00 -0.59
C PHE A 49 -17.42 10.51 0.74
N GLN A 50 -16.55 10.23 1.66
CA GLN A 50 -16.91 9.81 3.01
C GLN A 50 -16.64 10.95 3.99
N CYS A 51 -17.48 11.07 5.03
CA CYS A 51 -17.37 12.18 5.96
C CYS A 51 -16.02 12.19 6.71
N ALA A 52 -15.58 13.40 7.06
CA ALA A 52 -14.31 13.65 7.74
C ALA A 52 -14.24 13.17 9.21
N ARG A 53 -15.36 12.73 9.81
CA ARG A 53 -15.45 12.48 11.25
C ARG A 53 -14.39 11.53 11.81
N ALA A 54 -14.04 10.48 11.09
CA ALA A 54 -13.01 9.54 11.53
C ALA A 54 -11.62 10.18 11.49
N ILE A 55 -11.31 10.91 10.42
CA ILE A 55 -10.04 11.63 10.23
C ILE A 55 -9.85 12.69 11.32
N VAL A 56 -10.89 13.50 11.56
CA VAL A 56 -10.86 14.58 12.58
C VAL A 56 -10.72 13.99 13.98
N ARG A 57 -11.51 12.96 14.30
CA ARG A 57 -11.52 12.35 15.63
C ARG A 57 -10.22 11.63 15.97
N SER A 58 -9.59 10.99 14.98
CA SER A 58 -8.29 10.34 15.16
C SER A 58 -7.12 11.30 15.06
N ASP A 59 -7.35 12.54 14.66
CA ASP A 59 -6.29 13.52 14.37
C ASP A 59 -5.21 12.93 13.43
N LEU A 60 -5.67 12.23 12.40
CA LEU A 60 -4.87 11.31 11.58
C LEU A 60 -3.62 11.96 10.99
N TRP A 61 -3.69 13.23 10.62
CA TRP A 61 -2.60 13.93 9.96
C TRP A 61 -1.62 14.62 10.90
N ASN A 62 -1.92 14.60 12.20
CA ASN A 62 -1.03 15.18 13.20
C ASN A 62 0.24 14.31 13.35
N PRO A 63 1.43 14.86 13.09
CA PRO A 63 2.68 14.11 13.23
C PRO A 63 2.91 13.59 14.65
N ASP A 64 2.43 14.31 15.68
CA ASP A 64 2.61 13.94 17.09
C ASP A 64 1.75 12.74 17.51
N LYS A 65 0.77 12.36 16.67
CA LYS A 65 -0.09 11.19 16.88
C LYS A 65 0.40 9.94 16.15
N ARG A 66 1.52 10.03 15.43
CA ARG A 66 2.08 8.87 14.73
C ARG A 66 2.62 7.87 15.74
N ALA A 67 2.29 6.59 15.54
CA ALA A 67 2.91 5.53 16.30
C ALA A 67 4.44 5.51 16.03
N ASP A 68 5.23 5.30 17.07
CA ASP A 68 6.66 5.03 16.88
C ASP A 68 6.81 3.68 16.14
N PRO A 69 7.40 3.65 14.93
CA PRO A 69 7.59 2.40 14.18
C PRO A 69 8.34 1.32 14.97
N LYS A 70 9.18 1.72 15.92
CA LYS A 70 9.94 0.76 16.77
C LYS A 70 9.06 0.00 17.78
N THR A 71 7.85 0.49 18.03
CA THR A 71 6.89 -0.19 18.92
C THR A 71 5.99 -1.18 18.19
N LEU A 72 6.09 -1.23 16.86
CA LEU A 72 5.31 -2.12 16.01
C LEU A 72 6.18 -3.31 15.56
N PRO A 73 5.58 -4.49 15.38
CA PRO A 73 6.33 -5.60 14.81
C PRO A 73 6.77 -5.27 13.38
N THR A 74 7.99 -5.67 13.03
CA THR A 74 8.50 -5.52 11.66
C THR A 74 7.81 -6.49 10.69
N PRO A 75 7.84 -6.23 9.37
CA PRO A 75 7.36 -7.19 8.39
C PRO A 75 8.02 -8.55 8.50
N GLY A 76 9.32 -8.60 8.80
CA GLY A 76 10.04 -9.86 9.02
C GLY A 76 9.53 -10.61 10.25
N GLN A 77 9.24 -9.93 11.35
CA GLN A 77 8.65 -10.53 12.54
C GLN A 77 7.24 -11.07 12.28
N ILE A 78 6.39 -10.29 11.58
CA ILE A 78 5.03 -10.72 11.21
C ILE A 78 5.08 -11.97 10.34
N LEU A 79 5.94 -11.99 9.32
CA LEU A 79 6.08 -13.13 8.42
C LEU A 79 6.60 -14.37 9.15
N ALA A 80 7.58 -14.22 10.06
CA ALA A 80 8.11 -15.32 10.84
C ALA A 80 7.02 -15.95 11.72
N GLU A 81 6.25 -15.14 12.42
CA GLU A 81 5.14 -15.61 13.25
C GLU A 81 4.07 -16.35 12.44
N MET A 82 3.63 -15.75 11.31
CA MET A 82 2.59 -16.32 10.46
C MET A 82 3.02 -17.59 9.71
N SER A 83 4.31 -17.80 9.49
CA SER A 83 4.87 -18.92 8.75
C SER A 83 5.57 -19.96 9.61
N GLU A 84 5.41 -19.90 10.93
CA GLU A 84 6.13 -20.77 11.87
C GLU A 84 7.66 -20.74 11.63
N ASN A 85 8.19 -19.55 11.42
CA ASN A 85 9.59 -19.24 11.12
C ASN A 85 10.15 -19.86 9.83
N THR A 86 9.30 -20.23 8.87
CA THR A 86 9.77 -20.72 7.57
C THR A 86 10.20 -19.59 6.62
N VAL A 87 9.64 -18.37 6.79
CA VAL A 87 10.03 -17.16 6.05
C VAL A 87 10.01 -15.95 6.99
N GLY A 88 10.75 -14.89 6.66
CA GLY A 88 10.75 -13.66 7.44
C GLY A 88 11.96 -13.53 8.38
N GLY A 89 11.73 -12.95 9.55
CA GLY A 89 12.75 -12.72 10.57
C GLY A 89 13.69 -11.56 10.25
N GLU A 90 14.75 -11.43 11.07
CA GLU A 90 15.69 -10.30 10.97
C GLU A 90 16.44 -10.25 9.63
N GLN A 91 16.71 -11.39 9.02
CA GLN A 91 17.36 -11.42 7.70
C GLN A 91 16.48 -10.76 6.65
N TYR A 92 15.18 -11.05 6.65
CA TYR A 92 14.21 -10.43 5.76
C TYR A 92 14.23 -8.90 5.91
N ASP A 93 14.20 -8.38 7.14
CA ASP A 93 14.18 -6.95 7.41
C ASP A 93 15.48 -6.26 6.97
N ARG A 94 16.64 -6.91 7.15
CA ARG A 94 17.93 -6.38 6.69
C ARG A 94 18.05 -6.30 5.17
N GLU A 95 17.53 -7.31 4.48
CA GLU A 95 17.61 -7.39 3.01
C GLU A 95 16.57 -6.53 2.29
N TRP A 96 15.45 -6.24 2.96
CA TRP A 96 14.31 -5.57 2.35
C TRP A 96 14.63 -4.22 1.69
N PRO A 97 15.37 -3.28 2.29
CA PRO A 97 15.60 -1.97 1.69
C PRO A 97 16.33 -2.05 0.34
N GLU A 98 17.31 -2.94 0.22
CA GLU A 98 18.05 -3.13 -1.03
C GLU A 98 17.20 -3.87 -2.06
N ARG A 99 16.53 -4.93 -1.67
CA ARG A 99 15.61 -5.66 -2.54
C ARG A 99 14.49 -4.77 -3.05
N ALA A 100 13.93 -3.90 -2.21
CA ALA A 100 12.90 -2.95 -2.62
C ALA A 100 13.41 -1.99 -3.70
N ARG A 101 14.61 -1.42 -3.54
CA ARG A 101 15.21 -0.54 -4.57
C ARG A 101 15.40 -1.23 -5.91
N GLN A 102 15.76 -2.52 -5.89
CA GLN A 102 16.00 -3.29 -7.11
C GLN A 102 14.71 -3.78 -7.78
N THR A 103 13.66 -4.05 -7.00
CA THR A 103 12.44 -4.71 -7.48
C THR A 103 11.24 -3.79 -7.64
N MET A 104 11.25 -2.59 -7.06
CA MET A 104 10.25 -1.57 -7.35
C MET A 104 10.38 -1.12 -8.81
N TRP A 105 9.22 -1.02 -9.47
CA TRP A 105 9.18 -0.42 -10.79
C TRP A 105 9.05 1.09 -10.70
#